data_adba3ee0f3ffcac27424d47b69933c14
#
_entry.id   adba3ee0f3ffcac27424d47b69933c14
#
_cell.length_a   1.000
_cell.length_b   1.000
_cell.length_c   1.000
_cell.angle_alpha   90.00
_cell.angle_beta   90.00
_cell.angle_gamma   90.00
#
_symmetry.space_group_name_H-M   'P 1'
#
loop_
_entity.id
_entity.type
_entity.pdbx_description
1 polymer ?
#
loop_
_entity_poly.entity_id
_entity_poly.type
_entity_poly.pdbx_seq_one_letter_code
_entity_poly.pdbx_strand_id
1 'polypeptide(L)'
;SCYEKGQCVFDDVVNELAPKFEEADGLVIASPVYYASANATLIACLDRLFYSSHFDKTMKVGASVVCARRGGCSATFDELNKYFTISGMPVASSQYWNSIHGAAPGEAEKDEEGRQTMRTLARNMTFLMKSIALGKEQFGLPEKEAKIPTNFIR
;
A
#
# COMPACT_ATOMS: atom_id res chain seq x y z
N SER A 1 2.48 23.19 10.49
CA SER A 1 2.82 22.24 9.41
C SER A 1 2.03 20.94 9.60
N CYS A 2 2.00 20.08 8.58
CA CYS A 2 1.37 18.75 8.67
C CYS A 2 1.97 17.94 9.83
N TYR A 3 3.26 18.03 10.02
CA TYR A 3 4.01 17.33 11.07
C TYR A 3 3.56 17.72 12.48
N GLU A 4 3.27 18.99 12.73
CA GLU A 4 2.81 19.45 14.05
C GLU A 4 1.36 19.09 14.34
N LYS A 5 0.53 19.09 13.29
CA LYS A 5 -0.92 18.84 13.42
C LYS A 5 -1.31 17.37 13.37
N GLY A 6 -0.43 16.50 12.85
CA GLY A 6 -0.74 15.08 12.60
C GLY A 6 -1.80 14.86 11.53
N GLN A 7 -2.06 15.88 10.70
CA GLN A 7 -3.05 15.83 9.61
C GLN A 7 -2.60 16.71 8.44
N CYS A 8 -3.12 16.46 7.24
CA CYS A 8 -2.83 17.27 6.08
C CYS A 8 -3.35 18.71 6.28
N VAL A 9 -2.59 19.69 5.81
CA VAL A 9 -3.03 21.10 5.89
C VAL A 9 -4.16 21.44 4.91
N PHE A 10 -4.30 20.65 3.85
CA PHE A 10 -5.43 20.75 2.94
C PHE A 10 -6.59 19.92 3.51
N ASP A 11 -7.75 20.56 3.60
CA ASP A 11 -8.97 19.91 4.06
C ASP A 11 -9.67 19.22 2.88
N ASP A 12 -9.24 17.99 2.62
CA ASP A 12 -9.74 17.17 1.52
C ASP A 12 -9.73 15.67 1.86
N VAL A 13 -9.89 14.82 0.85
CA VAL A 13 -9.97 13.36 0.95
C VAL A 13 -8.84 12.73 1.79
N VAL A 14 -7.67 13.34 1.87
CA VAL A 14 -6.55 12.80 2.67
C VAL A 14 -6.90 12.76 4.15
N ASN A 15 -7.53 13.82 4.66
CA ASN A 15 -7.99 13.88 6.05
C ASN A 15 -9.18 12.96 6.35
N GLU A 16 -9.96 12.62 5.32
CA GLU A 16 -11.04 11.62 5.43
C GLU A 16 -10.51 10.18 5.44
N LEU A 17 -9.43 9.92 4.69
CA LEU A 17 -8.82 8.60 4.58
C LEU A 17 -7.94 8.25 5.79
N ALA A 18 -7.27 9.23 6.38
CA ALA A 18 -6.31 8.98 7.46
C ALA A 18 -6.92 8.19 8.64
N PRO A 19 -8.07 8.57 9.23
CA PRO A 19 -8.69 7.81 10.32
C PRO A 19 -9.15 6.41 9.87
N LYS A 20 -9.66 6.26 8.66
CA LYS A 20 -10.05 4.96 8.12
C LYS A 20 -8.84 4.03 7.95
N PHE A 21 -7.72 4.58 7.54
CA PHE A 21 -6.46 3.82 7.44
C PHE A 21 -5.91 3.46 8.83
N GLU A 22 -6.06 4.34 9.81
CA GLU A 22 -5.68 4.05 11.19
C GLU A 22 -6.46 2.87 11.78
N GLU A 23 -7.76 2.78 11.53
CA GLU A 23 -8.62 1.70 12.00
C GLU A 23 -8.42 0.38 11.24
N ALA A 24 -7.97 0.44 9.97
CA ALA A 24 -7.83 -0.75 9.13
C ALA A 24 -6.64 -1.62 9.52
N ASP A 25 -6.76 -2.93 9.36
CA ASP A 25 -5.66 -3.90 9.52
C ASP A 25 -4.75 -3.99 8.29
N GLY A 26 -5.15 -3.40 7.18
CA GLY A 26 -4.38 -3.38 5.96
C GLY A 26 -4.86 -2.32 4.97
N LEU A 27 -4.04 -2.10 3.93
CA LEU A 27 -4.31 -1.14 2.87
C LEU A 27 -3.99 -1.74 1.51
N VAL A 28 -4.95 -1.68 0.59
CA VAL A 28 -4.74 -1.99 -0.82
C VAL A 28 -4.65 -0.68 -1.61
N ILE A 29 -3.56 -0.51 -2.34
CA ILE A 29 -3.38 0.62 -3.26
C ILE A 29 -3.49 0.08 -4.69
N ALA A 30 -4.43 0.62 -5.46
CA ALA A 30 -4.62 0.23 -6.84
C ALA A 30 -4.46 1.41 -7.79
N SER A 31 -3.75 1.19 -8.90
CA SER A 31 -3.52 2.23 -9.92
C SER A 31 -3.56 1.68 -11.35
N PRO A 32 -4.12 2.43 -12.30
CA PRO A 32 -3.76 2.25 -13.69
C PRO A 32 -2.29 2.64 -13.90
N VAL A 33 -1.68 2.05 -14.92
CA VAL A 33 -0.30 2.34 -15.32
C VAL A 33 -0.29 3.42 -16.41
N TYR A 34 0.36 4.53 -16.11
CA TYR A 34 0.59 5.64 -17.06
C TYR A 34 2.09 5.92 -17.15
N TYR A 35 2.66 5.77 -18.36
CA TYR A 35 4.11 5.99 -18.59
C TYR A 35 5.01 5.18 -17.61
N ALA A 36 4.64 3.92 -17.36
CA ALA A 36 5.32 3.02 -16.44
C ALA A 36 5.37 3.50 -14.97
N SER A 37 4.41 4.30 -14.55
CA SER A 37 4.23 4.84 -13.20
C SER A 37 2.76 4.81 -12.81
N ALA A 38 2.48 5.01 -11.52
CA ALA A 38 1.13 5.12 -11.01
C ALA A 38 0.47 6.45 -11.43
N ASN A 39 -0.84 6.52 -11.33
CA ASN A 39 -1.58 7.76 -11.54
C ASN A 39 -1.06 8.87 -10.63
N ALA A 40 -0.69 10.02 -11.22
CA ALA A 40 -0.07 11.13 -10.48
C ALA A 40 -0.95 11.69 -9.35
N THR A 41 -2.27 11.72 -9.53
CA THR A 41 -3.20 12.16 -8.49
C THR A 41 -3.20 11.19 -7.30
N LEU A 42 -3.10 9.89 -7.57
CA LEU A 42 -2.95 8.87 -6.52
C LEU A 42 -1.64 9.07 -5.76
N ILE A 43 -0.52 9.25 -6.46
CA ILE A 43 0.79 9.50 -5.82
C ILE A 43 0.73 10.74 -4.93
N ALA A 44 0.19 11.84 -5.43
CA ALA A 44 0.02 13.06 -4.64
C ALA A 44 -0.85 12.86 -3.38
N CYS A 45 -1.87 12.01 -3.46
CA CYS A 45 -2.69 11.63 -2.32
C CYS A 45 -1.89 10.77 -1.33
N LEU A 46 -1.17 9.75 -1.81
CA LEU A 46 -0.38 8.84 -0.97
C LEU A 46 0.76 9.55 -0.26
N ASP A 47 1.51 10.41 -0.96
CA ASP A 47 2.58 11.22 -0.36
C ASP A 47 2.06 12.01 0.83
N ARG A 48 0.92 12.66 0.66
CA ARG A 48 0.30 13.45 1.72
C ARG A 48 -0.26 12.58 2.84
N LEU A 49 -0.94 11.47 2.49
CA LEU A 49 -1.54 10.55 3.46
C LEU A 49 -0.46 9.92 4.36
N PHE A 50 0.59 9.37 3.75
CA PHE A 50 1.66 8.72 4.51
C PHE A 50 2.53 9.70 5.30
N TYR A 51 2.74 10.90 4.77
CA TYR A 51 3.52 11.94 5.44
C TYR A 51 2.78 12.62 6.60
N SER A 52 1.48 12.91 6.44
CA SER A 52 0.71 13.66 7.44
C SER A 52 0.12 12.81 8.56
N SER A 53 -0.11 11.52 8.32
CA SER A 53 -0.70 10.63 9.32
C SER A 53 0.38 10.05 10.25
N HIS A 54 0.26 10.32 11.55
CA HIS A 54 1.28 9.98 12.55
C HIS A 54 1.01 8.68 13.31
N PHE A 55 -0.11 8.02 13.06
CA PHE A 55 -0.37 6.72 13.67
C PHE A 55 0.64 5.65 13.21
N ASP A 56 0.82 4.65 14.05
CA ASP A 56 1.70 3.53 13.75
C ASP A 56 1.12 2.63 12.66
N LYS A 57 1.84 2.51 11.55
CA LYS A 57 1.46 1.67 10.41
C LYS A 57 2.12 0.28 10.45
N THR A 58 3.03 0.06 11.40
CA THR A 58 3.80 -1.18 11.51
C THR A 58 2.88 -2.38 11.64
N MET A 59 3.16 -3.42 10.85
CA MET A 59 2.40 -4.67 10.81
C MET A 59 0.96 -4.57 10.28
N LYS A 60 0.49 -3.41 9.80
CA LYS A 60 -0.66 -3.36 8.90
C LYS A 60 -0.25 -3.95 7.56
N VAL A 61 -1.08 -4.81 6.97
CA VAL A 61 -0.73 -5.51 5.73
C VAL A 61 -0.95 -4.62 4.52
N GLY A 62 0.09 -4.41 3.71
CA GLY A 62 0.01 -3.67 2.45
C GLY A 62 -0.16 -4.57 1.24
N ALA A 63 -0.85 -4.09 0.20
CA ALA A 63 -0.85 -4.72 -1.11
C ALA A 63 -1.00 -3.66 -2.20
N SER A 64 -0.18 -3.74 -3.24
CA SER A 64 -0.37 -2.95 -4.46
C SER A 64 -0.97 -3.78 -5.57
N VAL A 65 -1.83 -3.17 -6.37
CA VAL A 65 -2.47 -3.75 -7.55
C VAL A 65 -2.35 -2.78 -8.71
N VAL A 66 -1.94 -3.26 -9.85
CA VAL A 66 -1.75 -2.41 -11.03
C VAL A 66 -2.52 -2.95 -12.24
N CYS A 67 -3.07 -2.03 -13.02
CA CYS A 67 -3.78 -2.36 -14.24
C CYS A 67 -3.13 -1.66 -15.43
N ALA A 68 -2.79 -2.42 -16.47
CA ALA A 68 -2.23 -1.87 -17.70
C ALA A 68 -2.78 -2.56 -18.92
N ARG A 69 -2.71 -1.84 -20.05
CA ARG A 69 -2.92 -2.49 -21.34
C ARG A 69 -1.83 -3.52 -21.64
N ARG A 70 -0.55 -3.20 -21.31
CA ARG A 70 0.61 -4.03 -21.73
C ARG A 70 1.78 -3.89 -20.75
N GLY A 71 2.63 -2.88 -20.93
CA GLY A 71 3.89 -2.74 -20.19
C GLY A 71 3.81 -1.77 -19.02
N GLY A 72 4.84 -1.78 -18.16
CA GLY A 72 5.00 -0.86 -17.04
C GLY A 72 4.44 -1.35 -15.70
N CYS A 73 3.80 -2.53 -15.65
CA CYS A 73 3.21 -3.04 -14.41
C CYS A 73 4.23 -3.23 -13.30
N SER A 74 5.38 -3.86 -13.57
CA SER A 74 6.40 -4.11 -12.54
C SER A 74 6.97 -2.83 -11.95
N ALA A 75 7.29 -1.84 -12.78
CA ALA A 75 7.79 -0.54 -12.32
C ALA A 75 6.79 0.16 -11.40
N THR A 76 5.52 0.20 -11.81
CA THR A 76 4.43 0.80 -11.01
C THR A 76 4.16 0.01 -9.73
N PHE A 77 4.20 -1.31 -9.79
CA PHE A 77 4.05 -2.18 -8.63
C PHE A 77 5.15 -1.92 -7.58
N ASP A 78 6.41 -1.82 -8.04
CA ASP A 78 7.54 -1.51 -7.16
C ASP A 78 7.45 -0.10 -6.56
N GLU A 79 7.00 0.88 -7.34
CA GLU A 79 6.77 2.25 -6.88
C GLU A 79 5.78 2.27 -5.71
N LEU A 80 4.63 1.62 -5.85
CA LEU A 80 3.59 1.61 -4.82
C LEU A 80 4.00 0.82 -3.57
N ASN A 81 4.75 -0.27 -3.72
CA ASN A 81 5.20 -1.06 -2.57
C ASN A 81 6.19 -0.32 -1.66
N LYS A 82 6.83 0.75 -2.14
CA LYS A 82 7.74 1.56 -1.31
C LYS A 82 7.02 2.27 -0.16
N TYR A 83 5.76 2.65 -0.33
CA TYR A 83 4.95 3.23 0.76
C TYR A 83 4.79 2.27 1.92
N PHE A 84 4.57 0.99 1.63
CA PHE A 84 4.42 -0.05 2.65
C PHE A 84 5.74 -0.38 3.33
N THR A 85 6.78 -0.61 2.54
CA THR A 85 8.07 -1.05 3.07
C THR A 85 8.74 -0.01 3.96
N ILE A 86 8.69 1.28 3.60
CA ILE A 86 9.22 2.36 4.45
C ILE A 86 8.43 2.53 5.75
N SER A 87 7.16 2.08 5.77
CA SER A 87 6.26 2.20 6.91
C SER A 87 6.24 0.97 7.83
N GLY A 88 7.10 -0.03 7.56
CA GLY A 88 7.14 -1.28 8.32
C GLY A 88 5.91 -2.17 8.14
N MET A 89 5.23 -2.03 7.00
CA MET A 89 4.06 -2.81 6.63
C MET A 89 4.48 -4.03 5.82
N PRO A 90 4.14 -5.26 6.24
CA PRO A 90 4.33 -6.46 5.42
C PRO A 90 3.56 -6.34 4.11
N VAL A 91 4.20 -6.68 2.99
CA VAL A 91 3.56 -6.65 1.66
C VAL A 91 3.01 -8.03 1.35
N ALA A 92 1.69 -8.12 1.11
CA ALA A 92 1.06 -9.35 0.68
C ALA A 92 1.42 -9.67 -0.77
N SER A 93 1.86 -10.90 -1.00
CA SER A 93 2.09 -11.45 -2.32
C SER A 93 0.93 -12.34 -2.77
N SER A 94 0.82 -12.54 -4.07
CA SER A 94 -0.04 -13.55 -4.68
C SER A 94 0.82 -14.70 -5.25
N GLN A 95 0.43 -15.23 -6.39
CA GLN A 95 1.19 -16.23 -7.15
C GLN A 95 2.09 -15.61 -8.22
N TYR A 96 1.92 -14.30 -8.48
CA TYR A 96 2.68 -13.49 -9.43
C TYR A 96 2.67 -12.03 -8.97
N TRP A 97 3.27 -11.10 -9.73
CA TRP A 97 3.09 -9.67 -9.46
C TRP A 97 1.62 -9.29 -9.62
N ASN A 98 1.10 -8.47 -8.72
CA ASN A 98 -0.32 -8.15 -8.63
C ASN A 98 -0.75 -7.23 -9.79
N SER A 99 -0.81 -7.76 -10.98
CA SER A 99 -1.24 -7.04 -12.18
C SER A 99 -2.46 -7.67 -12.83
N ILE A 100 -3.24 -6.83 -13.51
CA ILE A 100 -4.35 -7.23 -14.37
C ILE A 100 -4.27 -6.43 -15.66
N HIS A 101 -4.69 -7.03 -16.78
CA HIS A 101 -4.53 -6.40 -18.09
C HIS A 101 -5.88 -6.14 -18.77
N GLY A 102 -5.96 -4.99 -19.44
CA GLY A 102 -7.10 -4.57 -20.23
C GLY A 102 -6.85 -3.22 -20.87
N ALA A 103 -7.33 -3.02 -22.08
CA ALA A 103 -7.19 -1.77 -22.85
C ALA A 103 -8.50 -0.97 -22.93
N ALA A 104 -9.63 -1.64 -22.83
CA ALA A 104 -10.95 -1.03 -22.92
C ALA A 104 -11.82 -1.43 -21.71
N PRO A 105 -12.91 -0.70 -21.43
CA PRO A 105 -13.84 -1.05 -20.36
C PRO A 105 -14.30 -2.51 -20.44
N GLY A 106 -14.26 -3.23 -19.32
CA GLY A 106 -14.64 -4.64 -19.20
C GLY A 106 -13.58 -5.65 -19.67
N GLU A 107 -12.44 -5.23 -20.24
CA GLU A 107 -11.41 -6.18 -20.68
C GLU A 107 -10.63 -6.78 -19.53
N ALA A 108 -10.39 -6.04 -18.45
CA ALA A 108 -9.74 -6.57 -17.24
C ALA A 108 -10.54 -7.74 -16.64
N GLU A 109 -11.85 -7.78 -16.81
CA GLU A 109 -12.70 -8.89 -16.38
C GLU A 109 -12.47 -10.17 -17.19
N LYS A 110 -11.88 -10.07 -18.38
CA LYS A 110 -11.55 -11.19 -19.27
C LYS A 110 -10.13 -11.73 -19.02
N ASP A 111 -9.32 -11.01 -18.27
CA ASP A 111 -7.99 -11.46 -17.86
C ASP A 111 -8.12 -12.50 -16.73
N GLU A 112 -8.24 -13.75 -17.10
CA GLU A 112 -8.43 -14.85 -16.15
C GLU A 112 -7.25 -15.04 -15.22
N GLU A 113 -6.02 -14.87 -15.72
CA GLU A 113 -4.79 -14.95 -14.92
C GLU A 113 -4.71 -13.80 -13.90
N GLY A 114 -4.96 -12.56 -14.35
CA GLY A 114 -5.00 -11.40 -13.46
C GLY A 114 -6.08 -11.55 -12.38
N ARG A 115 -7.26 -12.02 -12.74
CA ARG A 115 -8.35 -12.31 -11.78
C ARG A 115 -7.99 -13.41 -10.79
N GLN A 116 -7.31 -14.47 -11.24
CA GLN A 116 -6.80 -15.52 -10.36
C GLN A 116 -5.76 -14.94 -9.39
N THR A 117 -4.85 -14.12 -9.89
CA THR A 117 -3.85 -13.39 -9.08
C THR A 117 -4.53 -12.55 -8.00
N MET A 118 -5.58 -11.81 -8.33
CA MET A 118 -6.34 -11.01 -7.35
C MET A 118 -7.03 -11.87 -6.29
N ARG A 119 -7.61 -13.00 -6.68
CA ARG A 119 -8.23 -13.93 -5.70
C ARG A 119 -7.19 -14.53 -4.75
N THR A 120 -6.02 -14.89 -5.28
CA THR A 120 -4.91 -15.41 -4.46
C THR A 120 -4.38 -14.33 -3.52
N LEU A 121 -4.19 -13.09 -4.01
CA LEU A 121 -3.81 -11.95 -3.19
C LEU A 121 -4.77 -11.74 -2.02
N ALA A 122 -6.07 -11.73 -2.28
CA ALA A 122 -7.08 -11.54 -1.24
C ALA A 122 -7.03 -12.62 -0.14
N ARG A 123 -6.82 -13.88 -0.54
CA ARG A 123 -6.66 -15.00 0.42
C ARG A 123 -5.39 -14.86 1.25
N ASN A 124 -4.26 -14.55 0.59
CA ASN A 124 -2.97 -14.40 1.25
C ASN A 124 -2.98 -13.19 2.20
N MET A 125 -3.53 -12.05 1.78
CA MET A 125 -3.66 -10.87 2.61
C MET A 125 -4.53 -11.15 3.84
N THR A 126 -5.67 -11.83 3.66
CA THR A 126 -6.54 -12.24 4.76
C THR A 126 -5.83 -13.16 5.75
N PHE A 127 -5.06 -14.14 5.25
CA PHE A 127 -4.27 -15.03 6.10
C PHE A 127 -3.22 -14.26 6.90
N LEU A 128 -2.48 -13.35 6.27
CA LEU A 128 -1.48 -12.52 6.94
C LEU A 128 -2.11 -11.65 8.04
N MET A 129 -3.20 -10.95 7.74
CA MET A 129 -3.88 -10.11 8.73
C MET A 129 -4.33 -10.93 9.96
N LYS A 130 -4.93 -12.10 9.74
CA LYS A 130 -5.35 -12.99 10.83
C LYS A 130 -4.16 -13.53 11.63
N SER A 131 -3.07 -13.90 10.96
CA SER A 131 -1.85 -14.40 11.59
C SER A 131 -1.17 -13.31 12.42
N ILE A 132 -1.11 -12.09 11.92
CA ILE A 132 -0.56 -10.95 12.66
C ILE A 132 -1.42 -10.63 13.88
N ALA A 133 -2.75 -10.64 13.75
CA ALA A 133 -3.67 -10.42 14.88
C ALA A 133 -3.46 -11.48 15.97
N LEU A 134 -3.38 -12.75 15.60
CA LEU A 134 -3.11 -13.85 16.55
C LEU A 134 -1.72 -13.74 17.17
N GLY A 135 -0.70 -13.43 16.36
CA GLY A 135 0.67 -13.22 16.87
C GLY A 135 0.76 -12.05 17.84
N LYS A 136 0.07 -10.95 17.53
CA LYS A 136 -0.02 -9.78 18.41
C LYS A 136 -0.67 -10.12 19.75
N GLU A 137 -1.73 -10.91 19.75
CA GLU A 137 -2.42 -11.35 20.96
C GLU A 137 -1.53 -12.25 21.84
N GLN A 138 -0.80 -13.18 21.24
CA GLN A 138 0.01 -14.15 21.96
C GLN A 138 1.39 -13.66 22.40
N PHE A 139 2.05 -12.87 21.58
CA PHE A 139 3.47 -12.51 21.73
C PHE A 139 3.71 -11.01 21.79
N GLY A 140 2.71 -10.18 21.51
CA GLY A 140 2.92 -8.77 21.23
C GLY A 140 3.49 -8.52 19.81
N LEU A 141 3.59 -7.28 19.42
CA LEU A 141 4.31 -6.90 18.19
C LEU A 141 5.81 -6.85 18.46
N PRO A 142 6.66 -7.02 17.44
CA PRO A 142 8.12 -6.85 17.58
C PRO A 142 8.47 -5.52 18.23
N GLU A 143 9.43 -5.55 19.14
CA GLU A 143 9.96 -4.35 19.78
C GLU A 143 10.59 -3.43 18.74
N LYS A 144 10.35 -2.13 18.89
CA LYS A 144 10.95 -1.11 18.04
C LYS A 144 12.16 -0.51 18.72
N GLU A 145 13.30 -0.61 18.06
CA GLU A 145 14.48 0.14 18.46
C GLU A 145 14.30 1.66 18.20
N ALA A 146 15.00 2.46 19.00
CA ALA A 146 15.09 3.89 18.73
C ALA A 146 15.77 4.13 17.37
N LYS A 147 15.16 4.96 16.53
CA LYS A 147 15.70 5.26 15.21
C LYS A 147 17.04 5.99 15.30
N ILE A 148 18.06 5.43 14.69
CA ILE A 148 19.38 6.06 14.53
C ILE A 148 19.43 6.66 13.11
N PRO A 149 19.35 7.99 12.95
CA PRO A 149 19.43 8.60 11.64
C PRO A 149 20.88 8.59 11.13
N THR A 150 21.05 8.19 9.88
CA THR A 150 22.32 8.35 9.17
C THR A 150 22.55 9.84 8.90
N ASN A 151 23.68 10.36 9.35
CA ASN A 151 24.07 11.74 9.07
C ASN A 151 25.56 11.81 8.69
N PHE A 152 25.84 11.90 7.41
CA PHE A 152 27.17 12.09 6.85
C PHE A 152 27.47 13.55 6.47
N ILE A 153 26.51 14.45 6.62
CA ILE A 153 26.65 15.88 6.36
C ILE A 153 26.93 16.54 7.72
N ARG A 154 28.11 17.12 7.86
CA ARG A 154 28.58 17.84 9.03
C ARG A 154 28.74 19.31 8.70
#